data_5ab7b38128a1829d5a0641e05825bd02
#
_entry.id   5ab7b38128a1829d5a0641e05825bd02
#
_cell.length_a   1.000
_cell.length_b   1.000
_cell.length_c   1.000
_cell.angle_alpha   90.00
_cell.angle_beta   90.00
_cell.angle_gamma   90.00
#
_symmetry.space_group_name_H-M   'P 1'
#
loop_
_entity.id
_entity.type
_entity.pdbx_description
1 polymer ?
#
loop_
_entity_poly.entity_id
_entity_poly.type
_entity_poly.pdbx_seq_one_letter_code
_entity_poly.pdbx_strand_id
1 'polypeptide(L)'
;MLMANEGMDLARYIRDIPDWPKKGILFRDITPLLADPQAFPATIDALCAPFQQAGVEYVAAVEARGFIFGAAAAARLGAGFIPIRKKGKLPWKTESASYELEYGVDSIEMHRDAIPRGAKVLMVDDLLATGGTMQAACELIEKVGAEVVAIAFVIELTELKGRARLTPHKIHALISY
;
A
#
# COMPACT_ATOMS: atom_id res chain seq x y z
N MET A 1 7.74 -14.08 22.71
CA MET A 1 9.06 -13.61 22.23
C MET A 1 9.19 -14.10 20.79
N LEU A 2 8.68 -13.30 19.84
CA LEU A 2 8.74 -13.60 18.41
C LEU A 2 10.16 -13.25 17.96
N MET A 3 10.90 -14.24 17.57
CA MET A 3 12.22 -14.06 16.95
C MET A 3 12.03 -13.24 15.68
N ALA A 4 12.69 -12.12 15.57
CA ALA A 4 12.79 -11.38 14.32
C ALA A 4 13.34 -12.34 13.28
N ASN A 5 12.60 -12.54 12.18
CA ASN A 5 12.98 -13.40 11.07
C ASN A 5 14.05 -12.66 10.25
N GLU A 6 15.23 -12.44 10.87
CA GLU A 6 16.40 -11.89 10.17
C GLU A 6 16.83 -12.91 9.13
N GLY A 7 16.50 -12.65 7.86
CA GLY A 7 17.12 -13.37 6.75
C GLY A 7 16.20 -14.07 5.74
N MET A 8 14.88 -13.95 5.83
CA MET A 8 14.03 -14.55 4.78
C MET A 8 14.11 -13.71 3.50
N ASP A 9 14.59 -14.33 2.43
CA ASP A 9 14.60 -13.71 1.09
C ASP A 9 13.18 -13.75 0.49
N LEU A 10 12.39 -12.69 0.76
CA LEU A 10 11.00 -12.57 0.31
C LEU A 10 10.88 -12.52 -1.22
N ALA A 11 11.93 -12.12 -1.95
CA ALA A 11 11.91 -12.07 -3.40
C ALA A 11 11.72 -13.47 -4.04
N ARG A 12 12.14 -14.52 -3.36
CA ARG A 12 11.92 -15.92 -3.82
C ARG A 12 10.46 -16.34 -3.88
N TYR A 13 9.59 -15.63 -3.17
CA TYR A 13 8.15 -15.88 -3.14
C TYR A 13 7.38 -15.02 -4.16
N ILE A 14 8.08 -14.22 -4.97
CA ILE A 14 7.48 -13.47 -6.06
C ILE A 14 7.71 -14.23 -7.36
N ARG A 15 6.62 -14.54 -8.06
CA ARG A 15 6.69 -15.27 -9.32
C ARG A 15 6.68 -14.30 -10.49
N ASP A 16 7.64 -14.46 -11.39
CA ASP A 16 7.71 -13.69 -12.62
C ASP A 16 6.84 -14.30 -13.71
N ILE A 17 5.93 -13.51 -14.26
CA ILE A 17 5.07 -13.92 -15.38
C ILE A 17 5.37 -12.98 -16.55
N PRO A 18 6.13 -13.44 -17.57
CA PRO A 18 6.43 -12.62 -18.73
C PRO A 18 5.19 -12.43 -19.60
N ASP A 19 5.17 -11.29 -20.31
CA ASP A 19 4.16 -10.96 -21.30
C ASP A 19 2.70 -10.92 -20.79
N TRP A 20 2.49 -10.58 -19.51
CA TRP A 20 1.17 -10.44 -18.94
C TRP A 20 0.96 -9.03 -18.33
N PRO A 21 -0.22 -8.37 -18.54
CA PRO A 21 -1.38 -8.78 -19.35
C PRO A 21 -1.18 -8.57 -20.86
N LYS A 22 -0.06 -7.99 -21.28
CA LYS A 22 0.32 -7.78 -22.68
C LYS A 22 1.81 -8.00 -22.89
N LYS A 23 2.22 -8.31 -24.12
CA LYS A 23 3.62 -8.51 -24.52
C LYS A 23 4.52 -7.36 -24.07
N GLY A 24 5.66 -7.70 -23.48
CA GLY A 24 6.68 -6.77 -22.97
C GLY A 24 6.50 -6.37 -21.51
N ILE A 25 5.42 -6.80 -20.84
CA ILE A 25 5.24 -6.57 -19.40
C ILE A 25 5.66 -7.81 -18.62
N LEU A 26 6.53 -7.61 -17.62
CA LEU A 26 6.89 -8.62 -16.63
C LEU A 26 6.06 -8.40 -15.38
N PHE A 27 5.04 -9.24 -15.18
CA PHE A 27 4.16 -9.15 -14.03
C PHE A 27 4.78 -9.84 -12.81
N ARG A 28 4.76 -9.17 -11.68
CA ARG A 28 5.21 -9.68 -10.38
C ARG A 28 4.03 -10.25 -9.61
N ASP A 29 3.89 -11.56 -9.66
CA ASP A 29 2.80 -12.27 -8.99
C ASP A 29 3.15 -12.56 -7.54
N ILE A 30 2.37 -11.99 -6.65
CA ILE A 30 2.51 -12.12 -5.19
C ILE A 30 1.78 -13.33 -4.61
N THR A 31 1.05 -14.11 -5.42
CA THR A 31 0.22 -15.21 -4.90
C THR A 31 1.02 -16.30 -4.20
N PRO A 32 2.26 -16.66 -4.62
CA PRO A 32 3.06 -17.60 -3.85
C PRO A 32 3.45 -17.07 -2.45
N LEU A 33 3.75 -15.75 -2.35
CA LEU A 33 4.03 -15.12 -1.06
C LEU A 33 2.81 -15.14 -0.15
N LEU A 34 1.62 -14.86 -0.68
CA LEU A 34 0.37 -14.88 0.10
C LEU A 34 0.00 -16.28 0.58
N ALA A 35 0.31 -17.31 -0.22
CA ALA A 35 -0.01 -18.70 0.08
C ALA A 35 0.95 -19.36 1.09
N ASP A 36 2.13 -18.79 1.28
CA ASP A 36 3.13 -19.37 2.19
C ASP A 36 2.88 -18.94 3.64
N PRO A 37 2.69 -19.91 4.59
CA PRO A 37 2.35 -19.61 5.97
C PRO A 37 3.48 -18.98 6.80
N GLN A 38 4.69 -18.88 6.26
CA GLN A 38 5.83 -18.23 6.89
C GLN A 38 6.16 -16.91 6.19
N ALA A 39 6.15 -16.87 4.86
CA ALA A 39 6.51 -15.69 4.09
C ALA A 39 5.51 -14.54 4.26
N PHE A 40 4.20 -14.83 4.27
CA PHE A 40 3.20 -13.77 4.43
C PHE A 40 3.29 -13.08 5.80
N PRO A 41 3.30 -13.77 6.95
CA PRO A 41 3.51 -13.12 8.25
C PRO A 41 4.86 -12.38 8.34
N ALA A 42 5.95 -12.94 7.81
CA ALA A 42 7.25 -12.28 7.78
C ALA A 42 7.22 -10.97 6.97
N THR A 43 6.47 -10.95 5.86
CA THR A 43 6.25 -9.74 5.06
C THR A 43 5.52 -8.67 5.87
N ILE A 44 4.47 -9.03 6.60
CA ILE A 44 3.72 -8.09 7.45
C ILE A 44 4.62 -7.55 8.57
N ASP A 45 5.39 -8.41 9.22
CA ASP A 45 6.33 -7.98 10.26
C ASP A 45 7.38 -6.99 9.72
N ALA A 46 7.96 -7.28 8.55
CA ALA A 46 8.93 -6.41 7.89
C ALA A 46 8.32 -5.07 7.45
N LEU A 47 7.09 -5.06 6.90
CA LEU A 47 6.37 -3.83 6.56
C LEU A 47 6.12 -2.96 7.79
N CYS A 48 5.79 -3.56 8.94
CA CYS A 48 5.42 -2.84 10.15
C CYS A 48 6.62 -2.43 11.02
N ALA A 49 7.76 -3.11 10.90
CA ALA A 49 8.91 -2.92 11.79
C ALA A 49 9.36 -1.45 11.95
N PRO A 50 9.49 -0.63 10.87
CA PRO A 50 9.90 0.77 11.02
C PRO A 50 8.87 1.66 11.71
N PHE A 51 7.62 1.20 11.84
CA PHE A 51 6.49 2.03 12.26
C PHE A 51 5.93 1.67 13.65
N GLN A 52 6.50 0.69 14.33
CA GLN A 52 6.03 0.24 15.66
C GLN A 52 5.99 1.36 16.71
N GLN A 53 6.88 2.35 16.59
CA GLN A 53 6.96 3.50 17.50
C GLN A 53 6.59 4.83 16.84
N ALA A 54 6.03 4.79 15.62
CA ALA A 54 5.68 6.00 14.87
C ALA A 54 4.33 6.61 15.28
N GLY A 55 3.61 5.97 16.19
CA GLY A 55 2.29 6.44 16.64
C GLY A 55 1.23 6.32 15.55
N VAL A 56 1.32 5.32 14.67
CA VAL A 56 0.33 5.05 13.63
C VAL A 56 -1.02 4.71 14.28
N GLU A 57 -2.05 5.47 13.96
CA GLU A 57 -3.41 5.27 14.46
C GLU A 57 -4.29 4.53 13.44
N TYR A 58 -4.01 4.74 12.15
CA TYR A 58 -4.73 4.10 11.04
C TYR A 58 -3.77 3.62 9.97
N VAL A 59 -4.16 2.52 9.31
CA VAL A 59 -3.53 2.06 8.06
C VAL A 59 -4.56 2.21 6.95
N ALA A 60 -4.21 2.90 5.87
CA ALA A 60 -5.06 3.02 4.69
C ALA A 60 -4.45 2.27 3.50
N ALA A 61 -5.29 1.63 2.71
CA ALA A 61 -4.85 0.90 1.53
C ALA A 61 -5.88 0.97 0.41
N VAL A 62 -5.40 0.83 -0.84
CA VAL A 62 -6.25 0.88 -2.04
C VAL A 62 -6.65 -0.53 -2.47
N GLU A 63 -7.93 -0.71 -2.88
CA GLU A 63 -8.36 -1.99 -3.45
C GLU A 63 -7.59 -2.33 -4.74
N ALA A 64 -7.32 -3.61 -5.04
CA ALA A 64 -7.75 -4.77 -4.25
C ALA A 64 -6.60 -5.37 -3.45
N ARG A 65 -5.38 -5.47 -4.02
CA ARG A 65 -4.25 -6.20 -3.42
C ARG A 65 -3.67 -5.48 -2.22
N GLY A 66 -3.71 -4.14 -2.20
CA GLY A 66 -3.31 -3.34 -1.04
C GLY A 66 -4.08 -3.69 0.23
N PHE A 67 -5.36 -4.10 0.13
CA PHE A 67 -6.17 -4.50 1.28
C PHE A 67 -5.61 -5.68 2.04
N ILE A 68 -4.99 -6.62 1.34
CA ILE A 68 -4.42 -7.83 1.96
C ILE A 68 -3.33 -7.43 2.96
N PHE A 69 -2.40 -6.60 2.53
CA PHE A 69 -1.29 -6.14 3.36
C PHE A 69 -1.73 -5.06 4.34
N GLY A 70 -2.57 -4.12 3.91
CA GLY A 70 -3.05 -3.02 4.74
C GLY A 70 -3.87 -3.50 5.94
N ALA A 71 -4.80 -4.42 5.74
CA ALA A 71 -5.60 -4.97 6.83
C ALA A 71 -4.74 -5.78 7.83
N ALA A 72 -3.80 -6.58 7.32
CA ALA A 72 -2.89 -7.34 8.17
C ALA A 72 -1.92 -6.41 8.94
N ALA A 73 -1.40 -5.35 8.29
CA ALA A 73 -0.55 -4.36 8.93
C ALA A 73 -1.30 -3.55 10.01
N ALA A 74 -2.56 -3.19 9.77
CA ALA A 74 -3.40 -2.53 10.77
C ALA A 74 -3.55 -3.40 12.02
N ALA A 75 -3.91 -4.66 11.86
CA ALA A 75 -4.00 -5.62 12.96
C ALA A 75 -2.67 -5.78 13.70
N ARG A 76 -1.55 -5.84 12.96
CA ARG A 76 -0.20 -5.99 13.52
C ARG A 76 0.26 -4.78 14.33
N LEU A 77 -0.11 -3.56 13.91
CA LEU A 77 0.21 -2.30 14.58
C LEU A 77 -0.79 -1.90 15.67
N GLY A 78 -1.92 -2.60 15.79
CA GLY A 78 -3.01 -2.22 16.69
C GLY A 78 -3.74 -0.95 16.22
N ALA A 79 -3.75 -0.68 14.91
CA ALA A 79 -4.33 0.49 14.27
C ALA A 79 -5.68 0.18 13.60
N GLY A 80 -6.48 1.21 13.32
CA GLY A 80 -7.68 1.08 12.50
C GLY A 80 -7.33 0.84 11.02
N PHE A 81 -8.21 0.17 10.25
CA PHE A 81 -8.04 -0.02 8.81
C PHE A 81 -9.03 0.82 8.01
N ILE A 82 -8.53 1.55 7.02
CA ILE A 82 -9.30 2.44 6.14
C ILE A 82 -9.25 1.94 4.70
N PRO A 83 -10.36 1.44 4.17
CA PRO A 83 -10.44 1.03 2.77
C PRO A 83 -10.58 2.24 1.84
N ILE A 84 -9.69 2.38 0.88
CA ILE A 84 -9.81 3.30 -0.26
C ILE A 84 -10.23 2.49 -1.48
N ARG A 85 -11.33 2.88 -2.13
CA ARG A 85 -11.94 2.08 -3.18
C ARG A 85 -12.17 2.89 -4.44
N LYS A 86 -12.35 2.20 -5.57
CA LYS A 86 -12.81 2.81 -6.82
C LYS A 86 -14.18 3.43 -6.66
N LYS A 87 -14.42 4.51 -7.39
CA LYS A 87 -15.65 5.29 -7.33
C LYS A 87 -16.91 4.43 -7.42
N GLY A 88 -17.88 4.72 -6.54
CA GLY A 88 -19.19 4.05 -6.49
C GLY A 88 -19.20 2.72 -5.74
N LYS A 89 -18.10 2.30 -5.09
CA LYS A 89 -18.05 1.06 -4.31
C LYS A 89 -18.25 1.24 -2.81
N LEU A 90 -18.32 2.48 -2.34
CA LEU A 90 -18.58 2.79 -0.93
C LEU A 90 -20.01 3.29 -0.74
N PRO A 91 -20.78 2.75 0.25
CA PRO A 91 -22.21 3.02 0.37
C PRO A 91 -22.57 4.29 1.14
N TRP A 92 -21.60 4.98 1.73
CA TRP A 92 -21.80 6.17 2.55
C TRP A 92 -21.26 7.42 1.85
N LYS A 93 -21.30 8.60 2.52
CA LYS A 93 -20.72 9.85 2.01
C LYS A 93 -19.22 9.72 1.84
N THR A 94 -18.71 10.03 0.64
CA THR A 94 -17.30 9.88 0.29
C THR A 94 -16.63 11.22 0.01
N GLU A 95 -15.32 11.26 0.18
CA GLU A 95 -14.38 12.15 -0.51
C GLU A 95 -13.73 11.38 -1.64
N SER A 96 -13.43 12.08 -2.73
CA SER A 96 -12.84 11.48 -3.92
C SER A 96 -11.60 12.24 -4.38
N ALA A 97 -10.66 11.49 -4.98
CA ALA A 97 -9.53 12.00 -5.73
C ALA A 97 -9.45 11.27 -7.08
N SER A 98 -9.04 11.98 -8.11
CA SER A 98 -8.87 11.45 -9.47
C SER A 98 -7.39 11.38 -9.80
N TYR A 99 -6.98 10.40 -10.58
CA TYR A 99 -5.62 10.26 -11.06
C TYR A 99 -5.59 9.82 -12.53
N GLU A 100 -4.54 10.22 -13.22
CA GLU A 100 -4.34 9.89 -14.63
C GLU A 100 -3.81 8.46 -14.78
N LEU A 101 -4.38 7.74 -15.73
CA LEU A 101 -3.87 6.48 -16.26
C LEU A 101 -3.18 6.72 -17.60
N GLU A 102 -2.47 5.72 -18.13
CA GLU A 102 -1.96 5.77 -19.52
C GLU A 102 -3.07 6.07 -20.53
N TYR A 103 -4.30 5.62 -20.24
CA TYR A 103 -5.48 5.86 -21.07
C TYR A 103 -6.66 6.21 -20.18
N GLY A 104 -6.88 7.54 -19.96
CA GLY A 104 -8.04 8.07 -19.22
C GLY A 104 -7.74 8.51 -17.80
N VAL A 105 -8.82 8.74 -17.04
CA VAL A 105 -8.80 9.18 -15.64
C VAL A 105 -9.58 8.15 -14.83
N ASP A 106 -9.02 7.68 -13.72
CA ASP A 106 -9.73 6.86 -12.74
C ASP A 106 -9.90 7.65 -11.44
N SER A 107 -10.79 7.21 -10.56
CA SER A 107 -11.08 7.89 -9.31
C SER A 107 -11.19 6.90 -8.17
N ILE A 108 -10.67 7.30 -7.03
CA ILE A 108 -10.75 6.56 -5.76
C ILE A 108 -11.50 7.38 -4.72
N GLU A 109 -12.10 6.69 -3.77
CA GLU A 109 -12.95 7.26 -2.74
C GLU A 109 -12.64 6.67 -1.36
N MET A 110 -12.86 7.48 -0.35
CA MET A 110 -12.82 7.11 1.06
C MET A 110 -14.07 7.70 1.76
N HIS A 111 -14.59 7.04 2.79
CA HIS A 111 -15.64 7.65 3.61
C HIS A 111 -15.16 8.92 4.30
N ARG A 112 -15.99 9.98 4.33
CA ARG A 112 -15.64 11.29 4.93
C ARG A 112 -15.36 11.22 6.43
N ASP A 113 -16.00 10.30 7.10
CA ASP A 113 -15.95 10.09 8.55
C ASP A 113 -15.01 8.95 8.97
N ALA A 114 -14.22 8.43 8.02
CA ALA A 114 -13.33 7.30 8.26
C ALA A 114 -12.15 7.63 9.19
N ILE A 115 -11.69 8.88 9.18
CA ILE A 115 -10.47 9.29 9.88
C ILE A 115 -10.70 10.63 10.58
N PRO A 116 -10.37 10.77 11.89
CA PRO A 116 -10.34 12.05 12.56
C PRO A 116 -9.26 12.98 12.00
N ARG A 117 -9.50 14.29 12.07
CA ARG A 117 -8.49 15.28 11.70
C ARG A 117 -7.26 15.16 12.61
N GLY A 118 -6.08 15.27 12.01
CA GLY A 118 -4.79 15.16 12.71
C GLY A 118 -4.35 13.74 13.02
N ALA A 119 -5.17 12.72 12.70
CA ALA A 119 -4.77 11.34 12.91
C ALA A 119 -3.59 10.93 12.02
N LYS A 120 -2.74 10.07 12.54
CA LYS A 120 -1.52 9.57 11.88
C LYS A 120 -1.82 8.30 11.08
N VAL A 121 -1.61 8.37 9.77
CA VAL A 121 -1.94 7.32 8.80
C VAL A 121 -0.69 6.75 8.14
N LEU A 122 -0.56 5.42 8.17
CA LEU A 122 0.38 4.68 7.33
C LEU A 122 -0.35 4.24 6.05
N MET A 123 0.16 4.62 4.89
CA MET A 123 -0.33 4.11 3.60
C MET A 123 0.35 2.78 3.28
N VAL A 124 -0.42 1.79 2.81
CA VAL A 124 0.14 0.47 2.46
C VAL A 124 -0.39 0.01 1.11
N ASP A 125 0.49 -0.51 0.26
CA ASP A 125 0.10 -1.20 -0.97
C ASP A 125 1.06 -2.34 -1.28
N ASP A 126 0.68 -3.20 -2.21
CA ASP A 126 1.53 -4.32 -2.63
C ASP A 126 2.68 -3.89 -3.54
N LEU A 127 2.45 -2.91 -4.43
CA LEU A 127 3.42 -2.56 -5.47
C LEU A 127 3.45 -1.06 -5.77
N LEU A 128 4.66 -0.50 -5.76
CA LEU A 128 4.94 0.84 -6.29
C LEU A 128 5.39 0.73 -7.74
N ALA A 129 4.53 1.14 -8.67
CA ALA A 129 4.84 1.33 -10.07
C ALA A 129 5.12 2.82 -10.37
N THR A 130 4.24 3.51 -11.06
CA THR A 130 4.37 4.94 -11.37
C THR A 130 3.99 5.87 -10.23
N GLY A 131 3.34 5.37 -9.20
CA GLY A 131 2.95 6.10 -7.98
C GLY A 131 1.66 6.92 -8.09
N GLY A 132 0.99 6.97 -9.25
CA GLY A 132 -0.20 7.83 -9.44
C GLY A 132 -1.36 7.51 -8.50
N THR A 133 -1.72 6.23 -8.37
CA THR A 133 -2.80 5.79 -7.47
C THR A 133 -2.48 6.11 -6.01
N MET A 134 -1.25 5.86 -5.57
CA MET A 134 -0.84 6.13 -4.20
C MET A 134 -0.77 7.64 -3.92
N GLN A 135 -0.35 8.46 -4.88
CA GLN A 135 -0.41 9.92 -4.76
C GLN A 135 -1.84 10.39 -4.50
N ALA A 136 -2.80 9.97 -5.33
CA ALA A 136 -4.20 10.32 -5.14
C ALA A 136 -4.77 9.83 -3.80
N ALA A 137 -4.31 8.67 -3.33
CA ALA A 137 -4.70 8.15 -2.03
C ALA A 137 -4.13 9.00 -0.88
N CYS A 138 -2.89 9.46 -0.95
CA CYS A 138 -2.32 10.40 0.02
C CYS A 138 -3.08 11.74 0.02
N GLU A 139 -3.41 12.28 -1.15
CA GLU A 139 -4.21 13.50 -1.28
C GLU A 139 -5.59 13.37 -0.61
N LEU A 140 -6.23 12.19 -0.67
CA LEU A 140 -7.48 11.93 0.04
C LEU A 140 -7.31 12.01 1.55
N ILE A 141 -6.26 11.38 2.09
CA ILE A 141 -5.95 11.41 3.53
C ILE A 141 -5.71 12.84 4.01
N GLU A 142 -4.90 13.61 3.27
CA GLU A 142 -4.59 15.00 3.59
C GLU A 142 -5.81 15.91 3.46
N LYS A 143 -6.67 15.68 2.46
CA LYS A 143 -7.91 16.45 2.24
C LYS A 143 -8.88 16.35 3.42
N VAL A 144 -8.95 15.24 4.11
CA VAL A 144 -9.77 15.11 5.33
C VAL A 144 -9.06 15.66 6.57
N GLY A 145 -7.81 16.11 6.42
CA GLY A 145 -7.02 16.75 7.47
C GLY A 145 -6.26 15.77 8.36
N ALA A 146 -6.03 14.53 7.90
CA ALA A 146 -5.14 13.56 8.54
C ALA A 146 -3.71 13.70 8.02
N GLU A 147 -2.73 13.07 8.69
CA GLU A 147 -1.31 13.13 8.39
C GLU A 147 -0.83 11.79 7.82
N VAL A 148 -0.25 11.80 6.62
CA VAL A 148 0.46 10.63 6.07
C VAL A 148 1.86 10.57 6.68
N VAL A 149 2.09 9.66 7.62
CA VAL A 149 3.40 9.52 8.30
C VAL A 149 4.43 8.81 7.45
N ALA A 150 4.00 7.87 6.62
CA ALA A 150 4.84 7.14 5.66
C ALA A 150 3.99 6.33 4.68
N ILE A 151 4.66 5.77 3.66
CA ILE A 151 4.08 4.85 2.70
C ILE A 151 4.92 3.57 2.69
N ALA A 152 4.27 2.40 2.79
CA ALA A 152 4.94 1.10 2.78
C ALA A 152 4.47 0.25 1.60
N PHE A 153 5.41 -0.37 0.90
CA PHE A 153 5.17 -1.27 -0.23
C PHE A 153 5.89 -2.60 -0.03
N VAL A 154 5.29 -3.68 -0.51
CA VAL A 154 5.99 -4.97 -0.60
C VAL A 154 7.03 -4.93 -1.72
N ILE A 155 6.64 -4.40 -2.89
CA ILE A 155 7.47 -4.36 -4.10
C ILE A 155 7.58 -2.92 -4.62
N GLU A 156 8.77 -2.54 -5.08
CA GLU A 156 9.01 -1.32 -5.85
C GLU A 156 9.63 -1.66 -7.20
N LEU A 157 9.04 -1.11 -8.28
CA LEU A 157 9.61 -1.14 -9.64
C LEU A 157 10.41 0.16 -9.85
N THR A 158 11.71 0.12 -9.55
CA THR A 158 12.56 1.33 -9.47
C THR A 158 12.69 2.05 -10.81
N GLU A 159 12.66 1.32 -11.92
CA GLU A 159 12.74 1.86 -13.27
C GLU A 159 11.58 2.80 -13.61
N LEU A 160 10.40 2.62 -12.96
CA LEU A 160 9.21 3.45 -13.16
C LEU A 160 9.22 4.75 -12.33
N LYS A 161 10.23 4.93 -11.47
CA LYS A 161 10.50 6.17 -10.71
C LYS A 161 9.33 6.67 -9.88
N GLY A 162 8.47 5.78 -9.39
CA GLY A 162 7.26 6.13 -8.63
C GLY A 162 7.54 6.95 -7.37
N ARG A 163 8.70 6.76 -6.72
CA ARG A 163 9.12 7.57 -5.56
C ARG A 163 9.12 9.07 -5.83
N ALA A 164 9.55 9.49 -7.02
CA ALA A 164 9.61 10.90 -7.35
C ALA A 164 8.24 11.59 -7.27
N ARG A 165 7.17 10.85 -7.60
CA ARG A 165 5.79 11.35 -7.54
C ARG A 165 5.25 11.44 -6.11
N LEU A 166 5.80 10.65 -5.19
CA LEU A 166 5.34 10.55 -3.81
C LEU A 166 6.13 11.46 -2.84
N THR A 167 7.05 12.27 -3.35
CA THR A 167 7.75 13.29 -2.54
C THR A 167 6.74 14.30 -1.99
N PRO A 168 6.81 14.70 -0.68
CA PRO A 168 7.92 14.50 0.25
C PRO A 168 7.79 13.30 1.20
N HIS A 169 6.84 12.38 0.98
CA HIS A 169 6.57 11.28 1.91
C HIS A 169 7.76 10.31 2.04
N LYS A 170 7.93 9.78 3.24
CA LYS A 170 8.88 8.68 3.49
C LYS A 170 8.33 7.39 2.90
N ILE A 171 9.16 6.66 2.14
CA ILE A 171 8.77 5.42 1.49
C ILE A 171 9.65 4.27 2.00
N HIS A 172 8.99 3.21 2.46
CA HIS A 172 9.57 1.93 2.83
C HIS A 172 9.13 0.88 1.81
N ALA A 173 10.07 0.19 1.17
CA ALA A 173 9.79 -0.93 0.27
C ALA A 173 10.67 -2.12 0.65
N LEU A 174 10.09 -3.33 0.63
CA LEU A 174 10.80 -4.54 1.07
C LEU A 174 11.65 -5.15 -0.06
N ILE A 175 11.12 -5.14 -1.28
CA ILE A 175 11.74 -5.75 -2.46
C ILE A 175 11.82 -4.67 -3.55
N SER A 176 12.98 -4.54 -4.18
CA SER A 176 13.19 -3.61 -5.30
C SER A 176 13.62 -4.36 -6.55
N TYR A 177 13.01 -4.05 -7.69
CA TYR A 177 13.36 -4.56 -9.00
C TYR A 177 13.76 -3.41 -9.93
#